data_2d517c1f6adee4db310203c42614284c
#
_entry.id   2d517c1f6adee4db310203c42614284c
#
_cell.length_a   1.000
_cell.length_b   1.000
_cell.length_c   1.000
_cell.angle_alpha   90.00
_cell.angle_beta   90.00
_cell.angle_gamma   90.00
#
_symmetry.space_group_name_H-M   'P 1'
#
loop_
_entity.id
_entity.type
_entity.pdbx_description
1 polymer ?
#
loop_
_entity_poly.entity_id
_entity_poly.type
_entity_poly.pdbx_seq_one_letter_code
_entity_poly.pdbx_strand_id
1 'polypeptide(L)'
;MLAIGNSFSQDAIEQYLYELARAQGDSLVIGNAYIGGCSIDRHYTNLVKDSALYAYRKVVGGVRSEQKKVTLKRIIRDEQWDIISLQQASQHSGIPASFQNLTKLRRLVESYTTNLHVEFVWHMTWAYAQDCQSKKFAAYDYKQRQMYSAIVSTMLGVMPAIGQPRIIPSGTAIQLVRHRLGDILCRDGMHLSYTLGRYTAACTWCEFLTGKIVDGNPYYPEGISEVEAQICQEEAHEAVFMQERGRFAVF
;
A
#
# COMPACT_ATOMS: atom_id res chain seq x y z
N MET A 1 5.97 7.71 8.78
CA MET A 1 6.09 6.50 7.94
C MET A 1 6.55 6.85 6.51
N LEU A 2 7.28 5.95 5.84
CA LEU A 2 7.70 6.08 4.44
C LEU A 2 7.18 4.88 3.62
N ALA A 3 6.53 5.13 2.49
CA ALA A 3 6.26 4.11 1.49
C ALA A 3 7.33 4.16 0.39
N ILE A 4 7.95 3.03 0.07
CA ILE A 4 8.79 2.84 -1.11
C ILE A 4 7.94 2.06 -2.12
N GLY A 5 7.37 2.79 -3.10
CA GLY A 5 6.30 2.23 -3.91
C GLY A 5 6.11 2.88 -5.28
N ASN A 6 4.89 2.81 -5.74
CA ASN A 6 4.49 3.24 -7.09
C ASN A 6 3.07 3.85 -7.04
N SER A 7 2.31 3.79 -8.14
CA SER A 7 0.94 4.32 -8.18
C SER A 7 0.00 3.66 -7.17
N PHE A 8 0.28 2.45 -6.70
CA PHE A 8 -0.52 1.77 -5.68
C PHE A 8 -0.27 2.35 -4.29
N SER A 9 0.97 2.69 -3.90
CA SER A 9 1.19 3.47 -2.68
C SER A 9 0.58 4.87 -2.78
N GLN A 10 0.68 5.51 -3.95
CA GLN A 10 0.03 6.80 -4.19
C GLN A 10 -1.48 6.74 -3.90
N ASP A 11 -2.17 5.75 -4.47
CA ASP A 11 -3.61 5.61 -4.27
C ASP A 11 -3.98 5.30 -2.82
N ALA A 12 -3.10 4.60 -2.08
CA ALA A 12 -3.39 4.18 -0.72
C ALA A 12 -3.13 5.25 0.35
N ILE A 13 -2.09 6.11 0.18
CA ILE A 13 -1.63 6.95 1.30
C ILE A 13 -1.60 8.45 1.04
N GLU A 14 -1.64 8.90 -0.23
CA GLU A 14 -1.48 10.34 -0.52
C GLU A 14 -2.77 11.15 -0.37
N GLN A 15 -3.91 10.45 -0.23
CA GLN A 15 -5.21 11.06 -0.06
C GLN A 15 -5.91 10.39 1.13
N TYR A 16 -6.56 11.13 2.00
CA TYR A 16 -7.37 10.66 3.12
C TYR A 16 -6.63 10.09 4.34
N LEU A 17 -5.44 9.47 4.21
CA LEU A 17 -4.74 8.85 5.34
C LEU A 17 -4.44 9.84 6.48
N TYR A 18 -3.98 11.06 6.12
CA TYR A 18 -3.69 12.09 7.11
C TYR A 18 -4.96 12.56 7.82
N GLU A 19 -6.01 12.80 7.06
CA GLU A 19 -7.31 13.25 7.54
C GLU A 19 -7.98 12.22 8.47
N LEU A 20 -7.91 10.93 8.12
CA LEU A 20 -8.39 9.82 8.95
C LEU A 20 -7.64 9.75 10.29
N ALA A 21 -6.32 9.77 10.26
CA ALA A 21 -5.51 9.73 11.48
C ALA A 21 -5.77 10.96 12.37
N ARG A 22 -5.85 12.14 11.76
CA ARG A 22 -6.16 13.39 12.49
C ARG A 22 -7.54 13.35 13.16
N ALA A 23 -8.52 12.76 12.49
CA ALA A 23 -9.87 12.61 13.05
C ALA A 23 -9.90 11.72 14.30
N GLN A 24 -8.92 10.83 14.45
CA GLN A 24 -8.70 10.00 15.66
C GLN A 24 -7.72 10.62 16.66
N GLY A 25 -7.28 11.87 16.43
CA GLY A 25 -6.36 12.59 17.31
C GLY A 25 -4.88 12.26 17.10
N ASP A 26 -4.51 11.57 16.01
CA ASP A 26 -3.13 11.24 15.66
C ASP A 26 -2.55 12.23 14.62
N SER A 27 -1.24 12.34 14.63
CA SER A 27 -0.51 13.13 13.62
C SER A 27 0.53 12.26 12.93
N LEU A 28 0.48 12.21 11.61
CA LEU A 28 1.38 11.41 10.79
C LEU A 28 2.27 12.30 9.91
N VAL A 29 3.55 11.97 9.86
CA VAL A 29 4.43 12.35 8.75
C VAL A 29 4.40 11.22 7.73
N ILE A 30 3.89 11.51 6.51
CA ILE A 30 3.69 10.53 5.46
C ILE A 30 4.65 10.85 4.32
N GLY A 31 5.57 9.93 4.01
CA GLY A 31 6.46 10.01 2.87
C GLY A 31 6.09 8.96 1.81
N ASN A 32 6.19 9.32 0.53
CA ASN A 32 6.07 8.37 -0.59
C ASN A 32 7.25 8.56 -1.55
N ALA A 33 8.12 7.55 -1.62
CA ALA A 33 9.18 7.44 -2.62
C ALA A 33 8.57 6.84 -3.90
N TYR A 34 8.06 7.71 -4.77
CA TYR A 34 7.23 7.35 -5.89
C TYR A 34 7.97 7.24 -7.21
N ILE A 35 7.78 6.13 -7.91
CA ILE A 35 8.01 5.99 -9.37
C ILE A 35 6.87 5.14 -9.93
N GLY A 36 6.18 5.62 -10.97
CA GLY A 36 5.08 4.88 -11.61
C GLY A 36 5.49 3.47 -12.05
N GLY A 37 4.71 2.45 -11.65
CA GLY A 37 4.95 1.04 -11.99
C GLY A 37 6.30 0.45 -11.52
N CYS A 38 6.95 1.06 -10.53
CA CYS A 38 8.25 0.61 -10.05
C CYS A 38 8.15 -0.76 -9.37
N SER A 39 8.98 -1.70 -9.81
CA SER A 39 9.13 -3.02 -9.21
C SER A 39 10.22 -3.02 -8.14
N ILE A 40 10.25 -4.08 -7.32
CA ILE A 40 11.33 -4.35 -6.36
C ILE A 40 12.71 -4.26 -7.02
N ASP A 41 12.88 -4.90 -8.17
CA ASP A 41 14.16 -4.91 -8.90
C ASP A 41 14.58 -3.52 -9.34
N ARG A 42 13.62 -2.71 -9.79
CA ARG A 42 13.89 -1.34 -10.19
C ARG A 42 14.22 -0.46 -8.99
N HIS A 43 13.52 -0.60 -7.86
CA HIS A 43 13.88 0.08 -6.61
C HIS A 43 15.29 -0.29 -6.16
N TYR A 44 15.64 -1.59 -6.17
CA TYR A 44 16.97 -2.07 -5.81
C TYR A 44 18.04 -1.48 -6.74
N THR A 45 17.86 -1.55 -8.05
CA THR A 45 18.79 -1.01 -9.04
C THR A 45 19.00 0.49 -8.88
N ASN A 46 17.90 1.25 -8.67
CA ASN A 46 17.96 2.70 -8.46
C ASN A 46 18.71 3.07 -7.17
N LEU A 47 18.51 2.30 -6.10
CA LEU A 47 19.21 2.54 -4.83
C LEU A 47 20.69 2.22 -4.92
N VAL A 48 21.08 1.13 -5.58
CA VAL A 48 22.50 0.77 -5.82
C VAL A 48 23.19 1.84 -6.66
N LYS A 49 22.54 2.36 -7.69
CA LYS A 49 23.08 3.39 -8.58
C LYS A 49 22.94 4.82 -8.05
N ASP A 50 22.32 5.01 -6.90
CA ASP A 50 21.92 6.31 -6.33
C ASP A 50 21.22 7.22 -7.37
N SER A 51 20.31 6.65 -8.14
CA SER A 51 19.64 7.33 -9.26
C SER A 51 18.57 8.30 -8.78
N ALA A 52 18.66 9.57 -9.19
CA ALA A 52 17.70 10.62 -8.85
C ALA A 52 16.42 10.55 -9.73
N LEU A 53 15.65 9.49 -9.60
CA LEU A 53 14.47 9.19 -10.44
C LEU A 53 13.13 9.28 -9.70
N TYR A 54 13.14 9.52 -8.38
CA TYR A 54 11.93 9.55 -7.58
C TYR A 54 11.25 10.91 -7.59
N ALA A 55 9.91 10.88 -7.60
CA ALA A 55 9.12 11.95 -7.04
C ALA A 55 8.94 11.66 -5.55
N TYR A 56 9.52 12.49 -4.70
CA TYR A 56 9.36 12.41 -3.26
C TYR A 56 8.18 13.27 -2.84
N ARG A 57 7.11 12.64 -2.41
CA ARG A 57 5.90 13.29 -1.95
C ARG A 57 5.79 13.14 -0.45
N LYS A 58 5.49 14.23 0.25
CA LYS A 58 5.47 14.26 1.71
C LYS A 58 4.29 15.05 2.23
N VAL A 59 3.68 14.55 3.32
CA VAL A 59 2.64 15.24 4.07
C VAL A 59 3.16 15.46 5.49
N VAL A 60 3.19 16.72 5.93
CA VAL A 60 3.57 17.13 7.28
C VAL A 60 2.54 18.13 7.78
N GLY A 61 1.90 17.87 8.91
CA GLY A 61 0.86 18.76 9.44
C GLY A 61 -0.31 19.00 8.47
N GLY A 62 -0.59 18.04 7.57
CA GLY A 62 -1.61 18.17 6.53
C GLY A 62 -1.14 18.91 5.27
N VAL A 63 0.04 19.49 5.27
CA VAL A 63 0.60 20.20 4.10
C VAL A 63 1.32 19.20 3.20
N ARG A 64 0.91 19.18 1.92
CA ARG A 64 1.47 18.30 0.89
C ARG A 64 2.57 19.00 0.11
N SER A 65 3.67 18.30 -0.12
CA SER A 65 4.79 18.78 -0.93
C SER A 65 5.28 17.69 -1.87
N GLU A 66 5.91 18.10 -2.98
CA GLU A 66 6.57 17.19 -3.94
C GLU A 66 7.94 17.74 -4.33
N GLN A 67 8.94 16.87 -4.30
CA GLN A 67 10.27 17.11 -4.87
C GLN A 67 10.52 16.06 -5.94
N LYS A 68 10.89 16.51 -7.16
CA LYS A 68 11.22 15.60 -8.28
C LYS A 68 12.73 15.38 -8.37
N LYS A 69 13.10 14.30 -9.04
CA LYS A 69 14.53 13.95 -9.26
C LYS A 69 15.30 13.80 -7.95
N VAL A 70 14.72 13.05 -7.00
CA VAL A 70 15.34 12.74 -5.70
C VAL A 70 15.87 11.32 -5.73
N THR A 71 16.98 11.03 -5.04
CA THR A 71 17.47 9.65 -4.87
C THR A 71 16.74 8.98 -3.70
N LEU A 72 16.56 7.66 -3.78
CA LEU A 72 15.92 6.91 -2.70
C LEU A 72 16.71 7.01 -1.39
N LYS A 73 18.04 7.02 -1.48
CA LYS A 73 18.93 7.18 -0.33
C LYS A 73 18.67 8.49 0.42
N ARG A 74 18.47 9.60 -0.30
CA ARG A 74 18.14 10.90 0.30
C ARG A 74 16.77 10.84 1.00
N ILE A 75 15.77 10.21 0.36
CA ILE A 75 14.42 10.08 0.92
C ILE A 75 14.44 9.27 2.22
N ILE A 76 15.16 8.15 2.25
CA ILE A 76 15.27 7.30 3.44
C ILE A 76 15.88 8.08 4.62
N ARG A 77 16.81 9.02 4.35
CA ARG A 77 17.51 9.80 5.38
C ARG A 77 16.82 11.10 5.77
N ASP A 78 15.73 11.46 5.11
CA ASP A 78 15.03 12.74 5.33
C ASP A 78 14.36 12.84 6.70
N GLU A 79 13.91 11.72 7.24
CA GLU A 79 13.28 11.62 8.56
C GLU A 79 13.81 10.42 9.35
N GLN A 80 13.55 10.42 10.65
CA GLN A 80 13.66 9.21 11.47
C GLN A 80 12.40 8.37 11.32
N TRP A 81 12.24 7.73 10.17
CA TRP A 81 11.05 6.94 9.86
C TRP A 81 10.84 5.82 10.88
N ASP A 82 9.67 5.80 11.54
CA ASP A 82 9.29 4.71 12.45
C ASP A 82 8.91 3.46 11.66
N ILE A 83 8.25 3.65 10.51
CA ILE A 83 7.76 2.58 9.64
C ILE A 83 8.18 2.84 8.21
N ILE A 84 8.76 1.83 7.56
CA ILE A 84 9.02 1.81 6.11
C ILE A 84 8.28 0.66 5.47
N SER A 85 7.38 0.97 4.52
CA SER A 85 6.69 -0.05 3.76
C SER A 85 7.36 -0.34 2.43
N LEU A 86 7.40 -1.62 2.08
CA LEU A 86 7.78 -2.11 0.76
C LEU A 86 6.57 -2.74 0.07
N GLN A 87 6.54 -2.70 -1.25
CA GLN A 87 5.53 -3.35 -2.08
C GLN A 87 6.11 -3.79 -3.43
N GLN A 88 5.41 -4.67 -4.11
CA GLN A 88 5.76 -5.02 -5.50
C GLN A 88 4.93 -4.18 -6.49
N ALA A 89 5.38 -4.09 -7.73
CA ALA A 89 4.54 -3.60 -8.83
C ALA A 89 3.33 -4.53 -9.02
N SER A 90 2.14 -3.96 -9.20
CA SER A 90 0.88 -4.69 -9.13
C SER A 90 0.81 -5.92 -10.05
N GLN A 91 1.31 -5.81 -11.30
CA GLN A 91 1.34 -6.94 -12.23
C GLN A 91 2.25 -8.08 -11.80
N HIS A 92 3.17 -7.84 -10.87
CA HIS A 92 4.14 -8.82 -10.39
C HIS A 92 3.83 -9.32 -8.97
N SER A 93 2.84 -8.73 -8.29
CA SER A 93 2.56 -9.03 -6.88
C SER A 93 2.17 -10.49 -6.61
N GLY A 94 1.57 -11.17 -7.58
CA GLY A 94 1.24 -12.60 -7.50
C GLY A 94 2.24 -13.52 -8.23
N ILE A 95 3.46 -13.06 -8.54
CA ILE A 95 4.48 -13.82 -9.28
C ILE A 95 5.73 -14.00 -8.41
N PRO A 96 5.92 -15.16 -7.74
CA PRO A 96 7.02 -15.38 -6.79
C PRO A 96 8.41 -15.09 -7.38
N ALA A 97 8.63 -15.45 -8.63
CA ALA A 97 9.91 -15.23 -9.33
C ALA A 97 10.31 -13.75 -9.46
N SER A 98 9.38 -12.82 -9.28
CA SER A 98 9.64 -11.37 -9.35
C SER A 98 10.21 -10.77 -8.05
N PHE A 99 10.41 -11.58 -7.01
CA PHE A 99 10.85 -11.12 -5.69
C PHE A 99 12.34 -11.38 -5.40
N GLN A 100 13.13 -11.77 -6.38
CA GLN A 100 14.53 -12.19 -6.21
C GLN A 100 15.41 -11.15 -5.50
N ASN A 101 15.17 -9.86 -5.71
CA ASN A 101 15.94 -8.79 -5.08
C ASN A 101 15.29 -8.21 -3.82
N LEU A 102 14.19 -8.80 -3.31
CA LEU A 102 13.48 -8.28 -2.14
C LEU A 102 14.38 -8.20 -0.89
N THR A 103 15.07 -9.29 -0.56
CA THR A 103 15.98 -9.34 0.59
C THR A 103 17.14 -8.35 0.47
N LYS A 104 17.69 -8.20 -0.74
CA LYS A 104 18.76 -7.24 -1.00
C LYS A 104 18.26 -5.80 -0.87
N LEU A 105 17.09 -5.49 -1.43
CA LEU A 105 16.47 -4.19 -1.31
C LEU A 105 16.22 -3.84 0.16
N ARG A 106 15.57 -4.73 0.91
CA ARG A 106 15.26 -4.51 2.32
C ARG A 106 16.52 -4.22 3.15
N ARG A 107 17.57 -5.03 3.01
CA ARG A 107 18.84 -4.82 3.73
C ARG A 107 19.52 -3.52 3.35
N LEU A 108 19.50 -3.17 2.06
CA LEU A 108 20.10 -1.93 1.58
C LEU A 108 19.34 -0.69 2.05
N VAL A 109 17.99 -0.73 2.06
CA VAL A 109 17.16 0.34 2.65
C VAL A 109 17.48 0.49 4.13
N GLU A 110 17.51 -0.61 4.89
CA GLU A 110 17.84 -0.62 6.32
C GLU A 110 19.21 0.02 6.62
N SER A 111 20.21 -0.25 5.80
CA SER A 111 21.56 0.35 5.97
C SER A 111 21.61 1.88 5.80
N TYR A 112 20.57 2.47 5.23
CA TYR A 112 20.46 3.93 5.06
C TYR A 112 19.51 4.59 6.04
N THR A 113 18.76 3.84 6.84
CA THR A 113 17.85 4.41 7.84
C THR A 113 18.62 5.13 8.95
N THR A 114 18.02 6.18 9.48
CA THR A 114 18.55 6.96 10.61
C THR A 114 17.93 6.55 11.94
N ASN A 115 16.79 5.84 11.92
CA ASN A 115 16.15 5.27 13.09
C ASN A 115 16.55 3.80 13.23
N LEU A 116 17.24 3.45 14.31
CA LEU A 116 17.68 2.07 14.60
C LEU A 116 16.52 1.12 14.96
N HIS A 117 15.35 1.68 15.26
CA HIS A 117 14.14 0.93 15.64
C HIS A 117 13.08 0.93 14.53
N VAL A 118 13.49 1.26 13.27
CA VAL A 118 12.57 1.29 12.15
C VAL A 118 11.92 -0.08 11.93
N GLU A 119 10.59 -0.08 11.83
CA GLU A 119 9.84 -1.26 11.46
C GLU A 119 9.67 -1.33 9.94
N PHE A 120 9.99 -2.48 9.35
CA PHE A 120 9.67 -2.76 7.95
C PHE A 120 8.36 -3.51 7.87
N VAL A 121 7.47 -3.02 7.00
CA VAL A 121 6.15 -3.60 6.77
C VAL A 121 5.95 -3.89 5.28
N TRP A 122 5.02 -4.78 4.97
CA TRP A 122 4.68 -5.11 3.59
C TRP A 122 3.31 -4.54 3.23
N HIS A 123 3.24 -3.74 2.17
CA HIS A 123 1.97 -3.30 1.60
C HIS A 123 1.45 -4.34 0.60
N MET A 124 0.42 -5.07 0.98
CA MET A 124 -0.29 -5.98 0.10
C MET A 124 -1.17 -5.19 -0.86
N THR A 125 -0.81 -5.21 -2.15
CA THR A 125 -1.59 -4.55 -3.20
C THR A 125 -2.86 -5.33 -3.54
N TRP A 126 -3.77 -4.69 -4.25
CA TRP A 126 -5.06 -5.29 -4.65
C TRP A 126 -5.02 -5.92 -6.04
N ALA A 127 -5.95 -6.86 -6.27
CA ALA A 127 -6.22 -7.40 -7.59
C ALA A 127 -6.91 -6.36 -8.47
N TYR A 128 -6.70 -6.44 -9.78
CA TYR A 128 -7.38 -5.60 -10.76
C TYR A 128 -8.90 -5.85 -10.78
N ALA A 129 -9.66 -4.90 -11.30
CA ALA A 129 -11.08 -5.10 -11.54
C ALA A 129 -11.30 -6.21 -12.57
N GLN A 130 -12.45 -6.90 -12.49
CA GLN A 130 -12.73 -8.06 -13.35
C GLN A 130 -12.82 -7.68 -14.84
N ASP A 131 -13.22 -6.44 -15.13
CA ASP A 131 -13.34 -5.89 -16.48
C ASP A 131 -12.04 -5.25 -17.02
N CYS A 132 -10.95 -5.32 -16.26
CA CYS A 132 -9.66 -4.72 -16.63
C CYS A 132 -9.12 -5.31 -17.93
N GLN A 133 -8.91 -4.44 -18.94
CA GLN A 133 -8.42 -4.81 -20.28
C GLN A 133 -6.88 -4.73 -20.42
N SER A 134 -6.17 -4.44 -19.33
CA SER A 134 -4.72 -4.30 -19.37
C SER A 134 -4.04 -5.63 -19.68
N LYS A 135 -3.09 -5.63 -20.61
CA LYS A 135 -2.23 -6.79 -20.87
C LYS A 135 -1.45 -7.28 -19.65
N LYS A 136 -1.27 -6.42 -18.63
CA LYS A 136 -0.66 -6.79 -17.35
C LYS A 136 -1.51 -7.79 -16.55
N PHE A 137 -2.79 -7.90 -16.88
CA PHE A 137 -3.72 -8.83 -16.25
C PHE A 137 -3.63 -10.25 -16.84
N ALA A 138 -3.03 -10.40 -18.01
CA ALA A 138 -2.91 -11.70 -18.70
C ALA A 138 -2.17 -12.76 -17.87
N ALA A 139 -1.23 -12.35 -17.01
CA ALA A 139 -0.52 -13.26 -16.09
C ALA A 139 -1.46 -13.98 -15.08
N TYR A 140 -2.70 -13.52 -14.96
CA TYR A 140 -3.74 -14.05 -14.08
C TYR A 140 -4.98 -14.49 -14.88
N ASP A 141 -4.82 -14.77 -16.17
CA ASP A 141 -5.89 -15.19 -17.08
C ASP A 141 -7.09 -14.22 -17.11
N TYR A 142 -6.85 -12.93 -16.84
CA TYR A 142 -7.89 -11.90 -16.70
C TYR A 142 -8.95 -12.25 -15.64
N LYS A 143 -8.55 -12.95 -14.58
CA LYS A 143 -9.45 -13.36 -13.49
C LYS A 143 -9.06 -12.68 -12.18
N GLN A 144 -9.94 -11.81 -11.68
CA GLN A 144 -9.71 -11.04 -10.46
C GLN A 144 -9.41 -11.93 -9.24
N ARG A 145 -10.22 -12.96 -9.01
CA ARG A 145 -10.04 -13.88 -7.87
C ARG A 145 -8.73 -14.65 -7.97
N GLN A 146 -8.36 -15.06 -9.18
CA GLN A 146 -7.07 -15.73 -9.42
C GLN A 146 -5.90 -14.79 -9.11
N MET A 147 -5.96 -13.52 -9.53
CA MET A 147 -4.95 -12.53 -9.18
C MET A 147 -4.87 -12.31 -7.67
N TYR A 148 -6.01 -12.16 -6.99
CA TYR A 148 -6.03 -12.01 -5.53
C TYR A 148 -5.40 -13.21 -4.83
N SER A 149 -5.82 -14.43 -5.16
CA SER A 149 -5.28 -15.66 -4.59
C SER A 149 -3.77 -15.81 -4.85
N ALA A 150 -3.32 -15.43 -6.04
CA ALA A 150 -1.89 -15.44 -6.39
C ALA A 150 -1.09 -14.41 -5.56
N ILE A 151 -1.64 -13.22 -5.31
CA ILE A 151 -1.03 -12.19 -4.45
C ILE A 151 -0.88 -12.71 -3.02
N VAL A 152 -1.94 -13.26 -2.43
CA VAL A 152 -1.92 -13.83 -1.07
C VAL A 152 -0.89 -14.96 -0.98
N SER A 153 -0.96 -15.92 -1.89
CA SER A 153 -0.09 -17.09 -1.91
C SER A 153 1.39 -16.71 -2.07
N THR A 154 1.67 -15.78 -3.01
CA THR A 154 3.04 -15.29 -3.24
C THR A 154 3.57 -14.57 -2.00
N MET A 155 2.79 -13.68 -1.41
CA MET A 155 3.17 -12.94 -0.22
C MET A 155 3.51 -13.89 0.93
N LEU A 156 2.64 -14.87 1.23
CA LEU A 156 2.89 -15.86 2.28
C LEU A 156 4.19 -16.65 2.03
N GLY A 157 4.51 -16.93 0.77
CA GLY A 157 5.71 -17.66 0.39
C GLY A 157 7.01 -16.84 0.48
N VAL A 158 6.94 -15.50 0.27
CA VAL A 158 8.15 -14.67 0.17
C VAL A 158 8.46 -13.86 1.43
N MET A 159 7.47 -13.56 2.28
CA MET A 159 7.66 -12.77 3.50
C MET A 159 8.63 -13.38 4.50
N PRO A 160 8.74 -14.71 4.67
CA PRO A 160 9.76 -15.31 5.54
C PRO A 160 11.19 -14.86 5.23
N ALA A 161 11.51 -14.65 3.95
CA ALA A 161 12.84 -14.23 3.51
C ALA A 161 13.26 -12.83 4.00
N ILE A 162 12.32 -12.02 4.47
CA ILE A 162 12.57 -10.66 4.99
C ILE A 162 12.11 -10.48 6.44
N GLY A 163 11.99 -11.58 7.20
CA GLY A 163 11.75 -11.57 8.64
C GLY A 163 10.27 -11.49 9.04
N GLN A 164 9.34 -11.96 8.18
CA GLN A 164 7.90 -11.98 8.46
C GLN A 164 7.36 -10.58 8.87
N PRO A 165 7.49 -9.56 8.03
CA PRO A 165 6.98 -8.24 8.36
C PRO A 165 5.47 -8.27 8.57
N ARG A 166 4.96 -7.36 9.40
CA ARG A 166 3.50 -7.10 9.44
C ARG A 166 3.04 -6.67 8.05
N ILE A 167 1.82 -7.05 7.70
CA ILE A 167 1.25 -6.83 6.37
C ILE A 167 0.11 -5.83 6.46
N ILE A 168 0.15 -4.79 5.64
CA ILE A 168 -0.96 -3.86 5.46
C ILE A 168 -1.88 -4.47 4.41
N PRO A 169 -3.07 -4.96 4.80
CA PRO A 169 -3.89 -5.84 3.96
C PRO A 169 -4.83 -5.09 3.00
N SER A 170 -4.33 -4.03 2.33
CA SER A 170 -5.17 -3.22 1.43
C SER A 170 -5.84 -4.06 0.34
N GLY A 171 -5.15 -5.09 -0.18
CA GLY A 171 -5.74 -5.98 -1.17
C GLY A 171 -6.92 -6.78 -0.64
N THR A 172 -6.89 -7.20 0.62
CA THR A 172 -8.01 -7.88 1.28
C THR A 172 -9.17 -6.93 1.53
N ALA A 173 -8.91 -5.73 2.08
CA ALA A 173 -9.95 -4.73 2.31
C ALA A 173 -10.69 -4.37 1.02
N ILE A 174 -9.96 -4.11 -0.07
CA ILE A 174 -10.55 -3.83 -1.39
C ILE A 174 -11.41 -5.01 -1.86
N GLN A 175 -10.99 -6.25 -1.62
CA GLN A 175 -11.76 -7.42 -2.04
C GLN A 175 -13.03 -7.60 -1.20
N LEU A 176 -12.98 -7.31 0.10
CA LEU A 176 -14.15 -7.35 0.99
C LEU A 176 -15.17 -6.28 0.59
N VAL A 177 -14.75 -5.03 0.36
CA VAL A 177 -15.66 -3.95 -0.10
C VAL A 177 -16.28 -4.30 -1.46
N ARG A 178 -15.52 -4.91 -2.39
CA ARG A 178 -16.08 -5.41 -3.66
C ARG A 178 -17.23 -6.40 -3.46
N HIS A 179 -17.13 -7.24 -2.45
CA HIS A 179 -18.19 -8.19 -2.14
C HIS A 179 -19.49 -7.50 -1.72
N ARG A 180 -19.40 -6.34 -1.07
CA ARG A 180 -20.54 -5.57 -0.58
C ARG A 180 -21.11 -4.56 -1.58
N LEU A 181 -20.20 -3.83 -2.26
CA LEU A 181 -20.57 -2.71 -3.13
C LEU A 181 -20.40 -3.01 -4.62
N GLY A 182 -19.89 -4.18 -4.99
CA GLY A 182 -19.57 -4.49 -6.38
C GLY A 182 -18.18 -4.01 -6.80
N ASP A 183 -17.79 -4.29 -8.04
CA ASP A 183 -16.44 -4.03 -8.57
C ASP A 183 -16.29 -2.59 -9.13
N ILE A 184 -16.55 -1.60 -8.28
CA ILE A 184 -16.55 -0.15 -8.61
C ILE A 184 -15.35 0.61 -8.03
N LEU A 185 -14.42 -0.10 -7.40
CA LEU A 185 -13.34 0.52 -6.63
C LEU A 185 -12.14 0.95 -7.49
N CYS A 186 -12.11 0.62 -8.78
CA CYS A 186 -11.04 1.00 -9.70
C CYS A 186 -11.55 1.95 -10.79
N ARG A 187 -10.78 3.04 -11.08
CA ARG A 187 -11.13 4.03 -12.11
C ARG A 187 -10.76 3.62 -13.54
N ASP A 188 -9.77 2.72 -13.68
CA ASP A 188 -9.22 2.28 -14.97
C ASP A 188 -8.96 0.76 -14.99
N GLY A 189 -9.67 0.04 -14.13
CA GLY A 189 -9.48 -1.39 -13.92
C GLY A 189 -8.29 -1.76 -13.03
N MET A 190 -7.34 -0.86 -12.77
CA MET A 190 -6.14 -1.13 -11.96
C MET A 190 -5.99 -0.18 -10.78
N HIS A 191 -6.06 1.13 -11.03
CA HIS A 191 -5.88 2.16 -10.02
C HIS A 191 -7.20 2.43 -9.30
N LEU A 192 -7.12 2.69 -7.99
CA LEU A 192 -8.31 2.93 -7.18
C LEU A 192 -9.06 4.18 -7.62
N SER A 193 -10.39 4.14 -7.52
CA SER A 193 -11.24 5.32 -7.67
C SER A 193 -10.83 6.39 -6.65
N TYR A 194 -11.00 7.64 -7.05
CA TYR A 194 -10.61 8.78 -6.20
C TYR A 194 -11.43 8.89 -4.91
N THR A 195 -12.57 8.24 -4.87
CA THR A 195 -13.50 8.18 -3.73
C THR A 195 -13.35 6.86 -2.98
N LEU A 196 -14.25 5.91 -3.18
CA LEU A 196 -14.37 4.65 -2.43
C LEU A 196 -13.07 3.83 -2.37
N GLY A 197 -12.39 3.66 -3.51
CA GLY A 197 -11.20 2.81 -3.55
C GLY A 197 -10.06 3.37 -2.72
N ARG A 198 -9.72 4.66 -2.89
CA ARG A 198 -8.66 5.32 -2.11
C ARG A 198 -9.02 5.43 -0.64
N TYR A 199 -10.29 5.69 -0.35
CA TYR A 199 -10.76 5.77 1.02
C TYR A 199 -10.63 4.42 1.75
N THR A 200 -11.06 3.32 1.14
CA THR A 200 -10.88 1.96 1.69
C THR A 200 -9.41 1.65 2.00
N ALA A 201 -8.52 1.93 1.04
CA ALA A 201 -7.10 1.71 1.26
C ALA A 201 -6.54 2.60 2.38
N ALA A 202 -6.93 3.88 2.43
CA ALA A 202 -6.50 4.80 3.48
C ALA A 202 -7.02 4.39 4.86
N CYS A 203 -8.26 3.89 4.98
CA CYS A 203 -8.81 3.32 6.22
C CYS A 203 -7.95 2.15 6.70
N THR A 204 -7.59 1.22 5.80
CA THR A 204 -6.74 0.08 6.12
C THR A 204 -5.36 0.51 6.64
N TRP A 205 -4.75 1.50 5.99
CA TRP A 205 -3.47 2.05 6.43
C TRP A 205 -3.59 2.81 7.75
N CYS A 206 -4.67 3.56 7.95
CA CYS A 206 -4.90 4.32 9.18
C CYS A 206 -4.94 3.39 10.39
N GLU A 207 -5.80 2.37 10.36
CA GLU A 207 -5.89 1.40 11.46
C GLU A 207 -4.57 0.67 11.70
N PHE A 208 -3.93 0.18 10.63
CA PHE A 208 -2.65 -0.51 10.74
C PHE A 208 -1.56 0.34 11.40
N LEU A 209 -1.47 1.63 11.06
CA LEU A 209 -0.42 2.53 11.56
C LEU A 209 -0.70 3.04 12.97
N THR A 210 -1.97 3.33 13.29
CA THR A 210 -2.36 3.92 14.58
C THR A 210 -2.68 2.87 15.64
N GLY A 211 -3.02 1.65 15.22
CA GLY A 211 -3.55 0.60 16.09
C GLY A 211 -4.95 0.92 16.64
N LYS A 212 -5.61 1.96 16.13
CA LYS A 212 -6.97 2.36 16.50
C LYS A 212 -7.96 1.87 15.47
N ILE A 213 -9.05 1.28 15.91
CA ILE A 213 -10.14 0.82 15.04
C ILE A 213 -10.62 1.98 14.17
N VAL A 214 -10.66 1.78 12.85
CA VAL A 214 -11.08 2.81 11.90
C VAL A 214 -12.60 2.84 11.71
N ASP A 215 -13.29 1.76 12.05
CA ASP A 215 -14.75 1.73 12.05
C ASP A 215 -15.29 2.78 13.03
N GLY A 216 -16.25 3.58 12.55
CA GLY A 216 -16.78 4.75 13.26
C GLY A 216 -15.88 5.99 13.19
N ASN A 217 -14.85 6.04 12.35
CA ASN A 217 -14.06 7.26 12.13
C ASN A 217 -14.97 8.36 11.57
N PRO A 218 -15.02 9.57 12.19
CA PRO A 218 -15.94 10.62 11.76
C PRO A 218 -15.58 11.28 10.41
N TYR A 219 -14.36 11.02 9.91
CA TYR A 219 -13.93 11.57 8.63
C TYR A 219 -14.29 10.64 7.48
N TYR A 220 -14.96 11.20 6.48
CA TYR A 220 -15.07 10.61 5.13
C TYR A 220 -15.09 11.74 4.08
N PRO A 221 -14.62 11.44 2.86
CA PRO A 221 -14.52 12.48 1.83
C PRO A 221 -15.86 12.82 1.21
N GLU A 222 -15.93 14.02 0.66
CA GLU A 222 -17.04 14.40 -0.23
C GLU A 222 -17.12 13.42 -1.42
N GLY A 223 -18.34 13.09 -1.84
CA GLY A 223 -18.60 12.20 -2.98
C GLY A 223 -18.77 10.73 -2.64
N ILE A 224 -18.78 10.36 -1.34
CA ILE A 224 -19.29 9.08 -0.86
C ILE A 224 -20.37 9.33 0.20
N SER A 225 -21.34 8.43 0.29
CA SER A 225 -22.36 8.49 1.32
C SER A 225 -21.83 7.97 2.66
N GLU A 226 -22.47 8.33 3.77
CA GLU A 226 -22.15 7.80 5.09
C GLU A 226 -22.20 6.26 5.14
N VAL A 227 -23.18 5.65 4.48
CA VAL A 227 -23.31 4.18 4.40
C VAL A 227 -22.12 3.56 3.65
N GLU A 228 -21.70 4.15 2.54
CA GLU A 228 -20.54 3.67 1.79
C GLU A 228 -19.25 3.86 2.59
N ALA A 229 -19.11 4.98 3.30
CA ALA A 229 -17.98 5.23 4.18
C ALA A 229 -17.90 4.20 5.31
N GLN A 230 -19.03 3.91 5.94
CA GLN A 230 -19.13 2.90 6.98
C GLN A 230 -18.72 1.51 6.46
N ILE A 231 -19.21 1.11 5.27
CA ILE A 231 -18.80 -0.16 4.65
C ILE A 231 -17.29 -0.21 4.42
N CYS A 232 -16.69 0.87 3.91
CA CYS A 232 -15.24 0.92 3.71
C CYS A 232 -14.46 0.81 5.03
N GLN A 233 -14.94 1.42 6.10
CA GLN A 233 -14.33 1.36 7.43
C GLN A 233 -14.45 -0.04 8.04
N GLU A 234 -15.64 -0.63 8.03
CA GLU A 234 -15.91 -1.99 8.53
C GLU A 234 -15.01 -3.02 7.84
N GLU A 235 -14.94 -2.98 6.50
CA GLU A 235 -14.15 -3.95 5.74
C GLU A 235 -12.64 -3.71 5.83
N ALA A 236 -12.21 -2.48 6.05
CA ALA A 236 -10.82 -2.17 6.36
C ALA A 236 -10.42 -2.73 7.72
N HIS A 237 -11.28 -2.54 8.75
CA HIS A 237 -11.11 -3.14 10.06
C HIS A 237 -11.07 -4.67 10.00
N GLU A 238 -12.03 -5.30 9.32
CA GLU A 238 -12.06 -6.75 9.18
C GLU A 238 -10.79 -7.29 8.50
N ALA A 239 -10.29 -6.61 7.47
CA ALA A 239 -9.06 -7.00 6.80
C ALA A 239 -7.84 -6.95 7.75
N VAL A 240 -7.70 -5.89 8.55
CA VAL A 240 -6.62 -5.76 9.55
C VAL A 240 -6.76 -6.84 10.63
N PHE A 241 -7.96 -7.02 11.16
CA PHE A 241 -8.27 -8.02 12.17
C PHE A 241 -7.98 -9.46 11.71
N MET A 242 -8.33 -9.79 10.46
CA MET A 242 -8.02 -11.09 9.86
C MET A 242 -6.50 -11.28 9.74
N GLN A 243 -5.79 -10.26 9.25
CA GLN A 243 -4.35 -10.32 9.02
C GLN A 243 -3.57 -10.52 10.33
N GLU A 244 -3.95 -9.85 11.42
CA GLU A 244 -3.33 -10.02 12.74
C GLU A 244 -3.44 -11.45 13.27
N ARG A 245 -4.41 -12.22 12.78
CA ARG A 245 -4.62 -13.64 13.08
C ARG A 245 -4.02 -14.57 12.03
N GLY A 246 -3.21 -14.05 11.12
CA GLY A 246 -2.60 -14.81 10.04
C GLY A 246 -3.62 -15.32 9.00
N ARG A 247 -4.77 -14.69 8.88
CA ARG A 247 -5.83 -15.07 7.95
C ARG A 247 -5.97 -14.05 6.83
N PHE A 248 -6.40 -14.53 5.68
CA PHE A 248 -6.79 -13.71 4.52
C PHE A 248 -8.13 -14.20 4.02
N ALA A 249 -8.92 -13.28 3.49
CA ALA A 249 -10.21 -13.63 2.92
C ALA A 249 -10.04 -14.63 1.76
N VAL A 250 -10.97 -15.58 1.66
CA VAL A 250 -11.05 -16.56 0.58
C VAL A 250 -12.32 -16.30 -0.20
N PHE A 251 -12.23 -16.14 -1.53
CA PHE A 251 -13.35 -15.78 -2.40
C PHE A 251 -13.55 -16.78 -3.55
#